data_6d6455c834cd943261dc7c1d5a7cc56e
#
_entry.id   6d6455c834cd943261dc7c1d5a7cc56e
#
_cell.length_a   1.000
_cell.length_b   1.000
_cell.length_c   1.000
_cell.angle_alpha   90.00
_cell.angle_beta   90.00
_cell.angle_gamma   90.00
#
_symmetry.space_group_name_H-M   'P 1'
#
loop_
_entity.id
_entity.type
_entity.pdbx_description
1 polymer ?
#
loop_
_entity_poly.entity_id
_entity_poly.type
_entity_poly.pdbx_seq_one_letter_code
_entity_poly.pdbx_strand_id
1 'polypeptide(L)'
;MKRRFQIAVAIERTSEYGRRFLQGVANFFDDKPNCQLALLNPSQVTDRTLDEHDGWICRITNKRMLTKLHDTGKPVVDAICLTPFRGFSTIRTDYSAIGTLAAEHFLAHRFVNFGFCGYRHVTFSDLRRNAFVRVLEERGFRPNIYRPPYLPNRNQPTPAQQLGLTEGPLGEAEDAECLSTWLRRLPKPVAVFCCDDFRASDVARLCKRLRLGVPDDVAILGVDNDPVYCMFSSPRLSSIDPDALALGHAAAELLHRQLSSRKAHRPLARTIPPKGIVMRASTDSYPGAPDWFADAMSYIENEIRTGLSASDVFRHVGYSRTLVERVFRKVLGKTVQEEIAEVRIRAAKQLLRTTAMPIKDIAAETGYRSIEYFTRKFKAAVGHPPAAYRLTGTPPRSRSES
;
A
#
# COMPACT_ATOMS: atom_id res chain seq x y z
N MET A 1 -18.42 -39.06 -0.12
CA MET A 1 -17.45 -38.30 0.68
C MET A 1 -16.95 -37.13 -0.18
N LYS A 2 -16.94 -35.88 0.34
CA LYS A 2 -16.31 -34.76 -0.38
C LYS A 2 -14.80 -35.01 -0.44
N ARG A 3 -14.18 -34.80 -1.61
CA ARG A 3 -12.72 -34.93 -1.81
C ARG A 3 -12.00 -34.01 -0.81
N ARG A 4 -11.02 -34.55 -0.10
CA ARG A 4 -10.11 -33.76 0.73
C ARG A 4 -8.98 -33.23 -0.13
N PHE A 5 -8.59 -31.97 0.11
CA PHE A 5 -7.49 -31.30 -0.59
C PHE A 5 -6.36 -31.00 0.39
N GLN A 6 -5.15 -31.35 0.01
CA GLN A 6 -3.91 -30.96 0.69
C GLN A 6 -3.36 -29.71 -0.03
N ILE A 7 -3.26 -28.60 0.67
CA ILE A 7 -2.89 -27.30 0.08
C ILE A 7 -1.60 -26.83 0.73
N ALA A 8 -0.56 -26.62 -0.08
CA ALA A 8 0.69 -26.03 0.38
C ALA A 8 0.64 -24.50 0.25
N VAL A 9 1.09 -23.81 1.30
CA VAL A 9 1.25 -22.36 1.32
C VAL A 9 2.73 -22.04 1.59
N ALA A 10 3.46 -21.63 0.54
CA ALA A 10 4.89 -21.36 0.59
C ALA A 10 5.17 -19.86 0.48
N ILE A 11 4.93 -19.15 1.57
CA ILE A 11 5.11 -17.69 1.74
C ILE A 11 6.00 -17.45 2.95
N GLU A 12 6.85 -16.44 2.89
CA GLU A 12 7.69 -16.02 4.02
C GLU A 12 6.85 -15.48 5.20
N ARG A 13 7.36 -15.70 6.42
CA ARG A 13 6.71 -15.31 7.67
C ARG A 13 7.42 -14.17 8.40
N THR A 14 8.55 -13.72 7.89
CA THR A 14 9.41 -12.73 8.56
C THR A 14 8.84 -11.33 8.51
N SER A 15 8.17 -10.95 7.39
CA SER A 15 7.54 -9.64 7.23
C SER A 15 6.09 -9.63 7.72
N GLU A 16 5.61 -8.46 8.15
CA GLU A 16 4.19 -8.24 8.47
C GLU A 16 3.30 -8.49 7.25
N TYR A 17 3.74 -8.07 6.09
CA TYR A 17 3.05 -8.36 4.83
C TYR A 17 2.82 -9.86 4.62
N GLY A 18 3.85 -10.69 4.83
CA GLY A 18 3.75 -12.14 4.73
C GLY A 18 2.81 -12.73 5.78
N ARG A 19 2.91 -12.29 7.04
CA ARG A 19 2.03 -12.76 8.14
C ARG A 19 0.57 -12.41 7.88
N ARG A 20 0.25 -11.19 7.46
CA ARG A 20 -1.13 -10.79 7.12
C ARG A 20 -1.66 -11.52 5.89
N PHE A 21 -0.81 -11.78 4.90
CA PHE A 21 -1.17 -12.60 3.76
C PHE A 21 -1.60 -14.01 4.21
N LEU A 22 -0.77 -14.66 5.01
CA LEU A 22 -1.05 -16.00 5.56
C LEU A 22 -2.34 -16.02 6.40
N GLN A 23 -2.58 -14.97 7.19
CA GLN A 23 -3.84 -14.83 7.93
C GLN A 23 -5.04 -14.74 6.98
N GLY A 24 -4.92 -14.01 5.89
CA GLY A 24 -5.98 -13.94 4.87
C GLY A 24 -6.28 -15.31 4.22
N VAL A 25 -5.23 -16.09 3.95
CA VAL A 25 -5.38 -17.48 3.48
C VAL A 25 -6.10 -18.33 4.52
N ALA A 26 -5.65 -18.30 5.77
CA ALA A 26 -6.25 -19.07 6.86
C ALA A 26 -7.73 -18.72 7.07
N ASN A 27 -8.05 -17.44 7.12
CA ASN A 27 -9.44 -16.96 7.28
C ASN A 27 -10.37 -17.47 6.16
N PHE A 28 -9.88 -17.60 4.92
CA PHE A 28 -10.69 -18.13 3.83
C PHE A 28 -11.00 -19.62 4.01
N PHE A 29 -10.07 -20.42 4.54
CA PHE A 29 -10.23 -21.85 4.68
C PHE A 29 -10.82 -22.29 6.02
N ASP A 30 -11.06 -21.39 6.96
CA ASP A 30 -11.55 -21.67 8.30
C ASP A 30 -12.88 -22.47 8.31
N ASP A 31 -13.79 -22.16 7.39
CA ASP A 31 -15.08 -22.81 7.20
C ASP A 31 -15.06 -23.98 6.17
N LYS A 32 -13.88 -24.45 5.75
CA LYS A 32 -13.71 -25.48 4.70
C LYS A 32 -13.00 -26.73 5.21
N PRO A 33 -13.69 -27.61 5.97
CA PRO A 33 -13.07 -28.77 6.64
C PRO A 33 -12.51 -29.83 5.68
N ASN A 34 -12.82 -29.74 4.39
CA ASN A 34 -12.26 -30.59 3.36
C ASN A 34 -10.94 -30.08 2.78
N CYS A 35 -10.41 -28.96 3.26
CA CYS A 35 -9.13 -28.40 2.87
C CYS A 35 -8.18 -28.43 4.07
N GLN A 36 -7.01 -29.03 3.89
CA GLN A 36 -5.94 -29.05 4.90
C GLN A 36 -4.78 -28.19 4.40
N LEU A 37 -4.35 -27.24 5.23
CA LEU A 37 -3.26 -26.33 4.91
C LEU A 37 -1.94 -26.84 5.48
N ALA A 38 -0.89 -26.83 4.66
CA ALA A 38 0.49 -27.03 5.08
C ALA A 38 1.29 -25.74 4.85
N LEU A 39 1.84 -25.17 5.92
CA LEU A 39 2.68 -23.99 5.82
C LEU A 39 4.13 -24.39 5.61
N LEU A 40 4.69 -24.00 4.47
CA LEU A 40 6.06 -24.32 4.06
C LEU A 40 6.89 -23.03 3.91
N ASN A 41 8.21 -23.13 4.10
CA ASN A 41 9.10 -22.09 3.60
C ASN A 41 9.30 -22.26 2.08
N PRO A 42 9.52 -21.17 1.31
CA PRO A 42 9.78 -21.28 -0.13
C PRO A 42 10.97 -22.23 -0.48
N SER A 43 11.95 -22.36 0.42
CA SER A 43 13.09 -23.29 0.26
C SER A 43 12.72 -24.77 0.42
N GLN A 44 11.56 -25.07 1.01
CA GLN A 44 11.07 -26.45 1.24
C GLN A 44 10.25 -27.01 0.06
N VAL A 45 10.17 -26.27 -1.05
CA VAL A 45 9.54 -26.77 -2.29
C VAL A 45 10.47 -27.79 -2.94
N THR A 46 10.24 -29.06 -2.65
CA THR A 46 10.97 -30.23 -3.12
C THR A 46 10.06 -31.17 -3.90
N ASP A 47 10.60 -32.12 -4.63
CA ASP A 47 9.79 -33.06 -5.41
C ASP A 47 8.82 -33.84 -4.50
N ARG A 48 9.26 -34.26 -3.32
CA ARG A 48 8.41 -34.88 -2.32
C ARG A 48 7.23 -34.01 -1.90
N THR A 49 7.47 -32.75 -1.53
CA THR A 49 6.39 -31.84 -1.12
C THR A 49 5.45 -31.51 -2.27
N LEU A 50 5.93 -31.54 -3.52
CA LEU A 50 5.10 -31.37 -4.71
C LEU A 50 4.12 -32.52 -4.90
N ASP A 51 4.53 -33.76 -4.61
CA ASP A 51 3.68 -34.97 -4.72
C ASP A 51 2.60 -34.99 -3.63
N GLU A 52 2.94 -34.55 -2.42
CA GLU A 52 2.07 -34.61 -1.23
C GLU A 52 0.88 -33.62 -1.27
N HIS A 53 0.89 -32.61 -2.14
CA HIS A 53 -0.13 -31.54 -2.14
C HIS A 53 -0.90 -31.47 -3.46
N ASP A 54 -2.19 -31.18 -3.38
CA ASP A 54 -3.09 -31.04 -4.53
C ASP A 54 -3.03 -29.66 -5.20
N GLY A 55 -2.59 -28.63 -4.46
CA GLY A 55 -2.49 -27.26 -4.97
C GLY A 55 -1.59 -26.35 -4.13
N TRP A 56 -1.18 -25.23 -4.70
CA TRP A 56 -0.14 -24.38 -4.16
C TRP A 56 -0.52 -22.90 -4.17
N ILE A 57 -0.28 -22.24 -3.04
CA ILE A 57 -0.19 -20.77 -2.95
C ILE A 57 1.25 -20.46 -2.59
N CYS A 58 1.99 -19.82 -3.47
CA CYS A 58 3.41 -19.60 -3.24
C CYS A 58 3.90 -18.29 -3.85
N ARG A 59 5.02 -17.81 -3.32
CA ARG A 59 5.84 -16.79 -3.98
C ARG A 59 6.90 -17.51 -4.79
N ILE A 60 6.82 -17.41 -6.11
CA ILE A 60 7.83 -18.02 -6.99
C ILE A 60 9.06 -17.11 -7.02
N THR A 61 10.18 -17.59 -6.46
CA THR A 61 11.40 -16.81 -6.26
C THR A 61 12.48 -17.06 -7.32
N ASN A 62 12.38 -18.18 -8.06
CA ASN A 62 13.38 -18.54 -9.05
C ASN A 62 12.83 -19.50 -10.11
N LYS A 63 13.58 -19.64 -11.22
CA LYS A 63 13.20 -20.50 -12.37
C LYS A 63 13.06 -21.97 -11.99
N ARG A 64 13.92 -22.49 -11.09
CA ARG A 64 13.86 -23.89 -10.67
C ARG A 64 12.55 -24.22 -9.97
N MET A 65 12.10 -23.36 -9.04
CA MET A 65 10.81 -23.50 -8.37
C MET A 65 9.65 -23.40 -9.38
N LEU A 66 9.74 -22.46 -10.30
CA LEU A 66 8.75 -22.27 -11.36
C LEU A 66 8.61 -23.55 -12.22
N THR A 67 9.71 -24.08 -12.75
CA THR A 67 9.71 -25.30 -13.57
C THR A 67 9.12 -26.47 -12.81
N LYS A 68 9.58 -26.72 -11.59
CA LYS A 68 9.06 -27.81 -10.74
C LYS A 68 7.55 -27.73 -10.52
N LEU A 69 7.03 -26.54 -10.17
CA LEU A 69 5.59 -26.34 -9.97
C LEU A 69 4.80 -26.51 -11.27
N HIS A 70 5.35 -26.04 -12.39
CA HIS A 70 4.74 -26.20 -13.71
C HIS A 70 4.61 -27.66 -14.13
N ASP A 71 5.66 -28.43 -13.93
CA ASP A 71 5.73 -29.85 -14.35
C ASP A 71 4.76 -30.77 -13.57
N THR A 72 4.28 -30.31 -12.41
CA THR A 72 3.25 -31.06 -11.67
C THR A 72 1.89 -31.06 -12.34
N GLY A 73 1.58 -30.09 -13.20
CA GLY A 73 0.24 -29.86 -13.75
C GLY A 73 -0.82 -29.51 -12.71
N LYS A 74 -0.45 -29.33 -11.43
CA LYS A 74 -1.37 -29.02 -10.33
C LYS A 74 -1.73 -27.52 -10.31
N PRO A 75 -2.89 -27.13 -9.73
CA PRO A 75 -3.25 -25.74 -9.55
C PRO A 75 -2.22 -24.96 -8.71
N VAL A 76 -1.76 -23.85 -9.24
CA VAL A 76 -0.81 -22.94 -8.58
C VAL A 76 -1.31 -21.50 -8.67
N VAL A 77 -1.29 -20.82 -7.54
CA VAL A 77 -1.48 -19.38 -7.44
C VAL A 77 -0.14 -18.74 -7.03
N ASP A 78 0.48 -18.02 -7.97
CA ASP A 78 1.68 -17.23 -7.66
C ASP A 78 1.25 -15.92 -6.99
N ALA A 79 1.53 -15.84 -5.71
CA ALA A 79 1.30 -14.65 -4.91
C ALA A 79 2.52 -13.73 -5.03
N ILE A 80 2.27 -12.51 -5.56
CA ILE A 80 3.26 -11.42 -5.70
C ILE A 80 3.86 -11.32 -7.10
N CYS A 81 3.92 -12.40 -7.89
CA CYS A 81 4.30 -12.40 -9.31
C CYS A 81 5.45 -11.42 -9.63
N LEU A 82 6.67 -11.78 -9.25
CA LEU A 82 7.86 -10.98 -9.55
C LEU A 82 8.37 -11.22 -10.98
N THR A 83 8.09 -12.41 -11.51
CA THR A 83 8.47 -12.81 -12.87
C THR A 83 7.20 -13.16 -13.64
N PRO A 84 6.88 -12.45 -14.74
CA PRO A 84 5.70 -12.78 -15.53
C PRO A 84 5.79 -14.20 -16.09
N PHE A 85 4.98 -15.10 -15.59
CA PHE A 85 4.82 -16.44 -16.14
C PHE A 85 3.35 -16.68 -16.49
N ARG A 86 3.08 -16.98 -17.76
CA ARG A 86 1.70 -17.10 -18.27
C ARG A 86 1.00 -18.41 -17.86
N GLY A 87 1.73 -19.36 -17.27
CA GLY A 87 1.21 -20.69 -16.93
C GLY A 87 0.42 -20.77 -15.62
N PHE A 88 0.56 -19.81 -14.72
CA PHE A 88 -0.08 -19.81 -13.40
C PHE A 88 -1.06 -18.66 -13.22
N SER A 89 -2.05 -18.89 -12.38
CA SER A 89 -2.84 -17.77 -11.87
C SER A 89 -2.00 -16.92 -10.93
N THR A 90 -2.16 -15.62 -11.03
CA THR A 90 -1.35 -14.66 -10.26
C THR A 90 -2.24 -13.75 -9.44
N ILE A 91 -1.80 -13.43 -8.23
CA ILE A 91 -2.40 -12.41 -7.41
C ILE A 91 -1.31 -11.49 -6.87
N ARG A 92 -1.52 -10.19 -6.98
CA ARG A 92 -0.52 -9.21 -6.57
C ARG A 92 -1.14 -7.92 -6.06
N THR A 93 -0.39 -7.19 -5.27
CA THR A 93 -0.71 -5.81 -4.91
C THR A 93 -0.67 -4.90 -6.13
N ASP A 94 -1.55 -3.91 -6.18
CA ASP A 94 -1.48 -2.84 -7.18
C ASP A 94 -0.39 -1.83 -6.82
N TYR A 95 0.83 -2.13 -7.26
CA TYR A 95 2.00 -1.27 -7.02
C TYR A 95 1.87 0.11 -7.68
N SER A 96 1.14 0.19 -8.80
CA SER A 96 0.88 1.46 -9.47
C SER A 96 -0.05 2.34 -8.62
N ALA A 97 -1.10 1.77 -8.06
CA ALA A 97 -1.98 2.49 -7.14
C ALA A 97 -1.25 2.98 -5.88
N ILE A 98 -0.29 2.19 -5.36
CA ILE A 98 0.55 2.60 -4.21
C ILE A 98 1.38 3.84 -4.57
N GLY A 99 2.12 3.83 -5.68
CA GLY A 99 2.94 4.97 -6.08
C GLY A 99 2.10 6.22 -6.38
N THR A 100 0.93 6.05 -7.01
CA THR A 100 -0.02 7.13 -7.25
C THR A 100 -0.53 7.73 -5.94
N LEU A 101 -0.93 6.89 -4.99
CA LEU A 101 -1.43 7.33 -3.68
C LEU A 101 -0.36 8.12 -2.90
N ALA A 102 0.90 7.69 -2.96
CA ALA A 102 2.01 8.41 -2.34
C ALA A 102 2.21 9.81 -2.94
N ALA A 103 2.18 9.93 -4.27
CA ALA A 103 2.33 11.21 -4.95
C ALA A 103 1.14 12.15 -4.65
N GLU A 104 -0.08 11.64 -4.72
CA GLU A 104 -1.30 12.42 -4.41
C GLU A 104 -1.30 12.90 -2.95
N HIS A 105 -0.84 12.07 -2.02
CA HIS A 105 -0.71 12.44 -0.62
C HIS A 105 0.22 13.64 -0.42
N PHE A 106 1.43 13.57 -0.94
CA PHE A 106 2.38 14.66 -0.79
C PHE A 106 1.98 15.94 -1.54
N LEU A 107 1.35 15.82 -2.69
CA LEU A 107 0.78 16.96 -3.40
C LEU A 107 -0.36 17.63 -2.60
N ALA A 108 -1.20 16.85 -1.92
CA ALA A 108 -2.23 17.37 -1.03
C ALA A 108 -1.63 18.12 0.17
N HIS A 109 -0.46 17.71 0.66
CA HIS A 109 0.32 18.39 1.70
C HIS A 109 1.17 19.55 1.19
N ARG A 110 1.02 19.93 -0.09
CA ARG A 110 1.70 21.10 -0.71
C ARG A 110 3.22 21.01 -0.78
N PHE A 111 3.78 19.83 -0.72
CA PHE A 111 5.19 19.67 -1.03
C PHE A 111 5.47 19.99 -2.50
N VAL A 112 6.64 20.56 -2.74
CA VAL A 112 7.15 20.92 -4.08
C VAL A 112 8.46 20.21 -4.42
N ASN A 113 9.12 19.64 -3.40
CA ASN A 113 10.32 18.84 -3.56
C ASN A 113 10.02 17.41 -3.18
N PHE A 114 10.41 16.47 -4.03
CA PHE A 114 10.07 15.06 -3.89
C PHE A 114 11.29 14.18 -4.02
N GLY A 115 11.36 13.14 -3.21
CA GLY A 115 12.36 12.10 -3.28
C GLY A 115 11.72 10.71 -3.30
N PHE A 116 12.40 9.76 -3.95
CA PHE A 116 12.07 8.35 -3.84
C PHE A 116 13.29 7.59 -3.34
N CYS A 117 13.10 6.77 -2.30
CA CYS A 117 14.11 5.92 -1.72
C CYS A 117 13.69 4.45 -1.80
N GLY A 118 14.39 3.66 -2.62
CA GLY A 118 14.07 2.26 -2.81
C GLY A 118 15.31 1.41 -3.08
N TYR A 119 15.07 0.20 -3.60
CA TYR A 119 16.10 -0.76 -3.94
C TYR A 119 16.36 -0.76 -5.45
N ARG A 120 17.58 -1.12 -5.83
CA ARG A 120 17.96 -1.27 -7.24
C ARG A 120 17.54 -2.65 -7.75
N HIS A 121 16.91 -2.70 -8.93
CA HIS A 121 16.48 -3.95 -9.59
C HIS A 121 15.52 -4.82 -8.79
N VAL A 122 14.71 -4.20 -7.93
CA VAL A 122 13.66 -4.87 -7.17
C VAL A 122 12.31 -4.48 -7.76
N THR A 123 11.60 -5.45 -8.32
CA THR A 123 10.38 -5.23 -9.12
C THR A 123 9.33 -4.37 -8.42
N PHE A 124 8.99 -4.65 -7.15
CA PHE A 124 7.98 -3.87 -6.44
C PHE A 124 8.44 -2.43 -6.20
N SER A 125 9.74 -2.24 -5.89
CA SER A 125 10.34 -0.91 -5.70
C SER A 125 10.28 -0.10 -7.00
N ASP A 126 10.67 -0.73 -8.13
CA ASP A 126 10.65 -0.07 -9.44
C ASP A 126 9.24 0.29 -9.90
N LEU A 127 8.26 -0.58 -9.69
CA LEU A 127 6.86 -0.32 -10.07
C LEU A 127 6.23 0.80 -9.23
N ARG A 128 6.47 0.81 -7.90
CA ARG A 128 6.05 1.90 -6.99
C ARG A 128 6.69 3.22 -7.41
N ARG A 129 8.01 3.22 -7.66
CA ARG A 129 8.75 4.40 -8.14
C ARG A 129 8.17 4.95 -9.45
N ASN A 130 8.00 4.09 -10.45
CA ASN A 130 7.57 4.54 -11.77
C ASN A 130 6.18 5.20 -11.73
N ALA A 131 5.26 4.68 -10.93
CA ALA A 131 3.96 5.29 -10.75
C ALA A 131 4.04 6.63 -10.00
N PHE A 132 4.84 6.71 -8.94
CA PHE A 132 5.09 7.94 -8.18
C PHE A 132 5.69 9.04 -9.06
N VAL A 133 6.74 8.71 -9.82
CA VAL A 133 7.41 9.63 -10.74
C VAL A 133 6.44 10.13 -11.80
N ARG A 134 5.71 9.22 -12.45
CA ARG A 134 4.75 9.57 -13.50
C ARG A 134 3.73 10.61 -13.05
N VAL A 135 3.10 10.40 -11.88
CA VAL A 135 2.10 11.33 -11.34
C VAL A 135 2.69 12.71 -11.05
N LEU A 136 3.92 12.77 -10.55
CA LEU A 136 4.60 14.03 -10.26
C LEU A 136 5.04 14.75 -11.54
N GLU A 137 5.55 14.03 -12.54
CA GLU A 137 5.95 14.60 -13.83
C GLU A 137 4.73 15.15 -14.60
N GLU A 138 3.58 14.47 -14.55
CA GLU A 138 2.31 14.97 -15.10
C GLU A 138 1.86 16.31 -14.45
N ARG A 139 2.36 16.61 -13.25
CA ARG A 139 2.11 17.87 -12.52
C ARG A 139 3.27 18.87 -12.61
N GLY A 140 4.29 18.59 -13.45
CA GLY A 140 5.45 19.46 -13.69
C GLY A 140 6.58 19.35 -12.66
N PHE A 141 6.56 18.36 -11.77
CA PHE A 141 7.60 18.15 -10.78
C PHE A 141 8.61 17.08 -11.23
N ARG A 142 9.85 17.22 -10.78
CA ARG A 142 10.92 16.24 -11.04
C ARG A 142 11.41 15.65 -9.71
N PRO A 143 10.99 14.45 -9.34
CA PRO A 143 11.42 13.82 -8.11
C PRO A 143 12.89 13.38 -8.17
N ASN A 144 13.59 13.51 -7.06
CA ASN A 144 14.97 13.07 -6.91
C ASN A 144 15.00 11.59 -6.50
N ILE A 145 15.60 10.75 -7.33
CA ILE A 145 15.61 9.30 -7.09
C ILE A 145 16.92 8.88 -6.43
N TYR A 146 16.82 8.31 -5.22
CA TYR A 146 17.96 7.66 -4.60
C TYR A 146 18.39 6.44 -5.41
N ARG A 147 19.68 6.38 -5.71
CA ARG A 147 20.30 5.26 -6.42
C ARG A 147 21.27 4.57 -5.48
N PRO A 148 20.89 3.43 -4.87
CA PRO A 148 21.81 2.67 -4.03
C PRO A 148 23.10 2.34 -4.76
N PRO A 149 24.26 2.31 -4.07
CA PRO A 149 25.54 1.99 -4.70
C PRO A 149 25.48 0.59 -5.34
N TYR A 150 26.19 0.45 -6.46
CA TYR A 150 26.43 -0.85 -7.07
C TYR A 150 27.68 -1.45 -6.44
N LEU A 151 27.53 -2.56 -5.74
CA LEU A 151 28.63 -3.28 -5.09
C LEU A 151 28.94 -4.56 -5.88
N PRO A 152 29.85 -4.52 -6.87
CA PRO A 152 30.04 -5.63 -7.81
C PRO A 152 30.59 -6.91 -7.18
N ASN A 153 31.25 -6.84 -6.02
CA ASN A 153 31.94 -7.98 -5.38
C ASN A 153 31.44 -8.37 -3.99
N ARG A 154 30.41 -7.71 -3.47
CA ARG A 154 29.75 -8.08 -2.23
C ARG A 154 28.27 -8.18 -2.49
N ASN A 155 27.84 -9.42 -2.64
CA ASN A 155 26.44 -9.84 -2.56
C ASN A 155 25.47 -8.90 -3.27
N GLN A 156 25.29 -9.13 -4.58
CA GLN A 156 23.97 -8.82 -5.12
C GLN A 156 22.98 -9.31 -4.06
N PRO A 157 22.03 -8.47 -3.62
CA PRO A 157 21.08 -8.91 -2.63
C PRO A 157 20.55 -10.26 -3.08
N THR A 158 20.65 -11.26 -2.21
CA THR A 158 20.06 -12.56 -2.50
C THR A 158 18.61 -12.36 -2.90
N PRO A 159 17.99 -13.23 -3.67
CA PRO A 159 16.57 -13.13 -3.95
C PRO A 159 15.74 -12.93 -2.67
N ALA A 160 16.17 -13.48 -1.54
CA ALA A 160 15.56 -13.28 -0.24
C ALA A 160 15.70 -11.84 0.28
N GLN A 161 16.88 -11.23 0.14
CA GLN A 161 17.12 -9.81 0.50
C GLN A 161 16.42 -8.84 -0.46
N GLN A 162 16.39 -9.16 -1.78
CA GLN A 162 15.62 -8.40 -2.77
C GLN A 162 14.11 -8.40 -2.47
N LEU A 163 13.65 -9.41 -1.75
CA LEU A 163 12.26 -9.60 -1.39
C LEU A 163 11.93 -9.11 0.03
N GLY A 164 12.89 -8.50 0.74
CA GLY A 164 12.71 -8.11 2.14
C GLY A 164 12.54 -9.32 3.08
N LEU A 165 13.04 -10.51 2.70
CA LEU A 165 12.84 -11.76 3.44
C LEU A 165 13.90 -12.00 4.50
N THR A 166 14.98 -11.25 4.48
CA THR A 166 16.05 -11.30 5.47
C THR A 166 16.50 -9.89 5.79
N GLU A 167 16.56 -9.59 7.07
CA GLU A 167 17.34 -8.48 7.60
C GLU A 167 18.81 -8.86 7.40
N GLY A 168 19.41 -8.40 6.34
CA GLY A 168 20.81 -8.66 6.08
C GLY A 168 21.48 -7.42 5.51
N PRO A 169 22.73 -7.16 5.87
CA PRO A 169 23.41 -5.94 5.48
C PRO A 169 23.61 -5.92 3.96
N LEU A 170 22.76 -5.19 3.25
CA LEU A 170 23.15 -4.57 2.00
C LEU A 170 24.21 -3.56 2.38
N GLY A 171 25.53 -3.90 2.30
CA GLY A 171 26.59 -2.95 2.51
C GLY A 171 26.22 -1.78 3.46
N GLU A 172 25.73 -2.06 4.68
CA GLU A 172 24.99 -1.10 5.53
C GLU A 172 25.74 0.22 5.70
N ALA A 173 27.04 0.16 5.77
CA ALA A 173 27.87 1.36 5.96
C ALA A 173 27.92 2.21 4.67
N GLU A 174 28.19 1.59 3.52
CA GLU A 174 28.33 2.31 2.25
C GLU A 174 26.97 2.84 1.77
N ASP A 175 25.90 2.06 1.90
CA ASP A 175 24.55 2.51 1.55
C ASP A 175 24.10 3.64 2.48
N ALA A 176 24.36 3.53 3.78
CA ALA A 176 24.04 4.58 4.76
C ALA A 176 24.80 5.88 4.49
N GLU A 177 26.06 5.83 4.05
CA GLU A 177 26.84 7.02 3.67
C GLU A 177 26.29 7.67 2.41
N CYS A 178 26.05 6.88 1.37
CA CYS A 178 25.43 7.36 0.12
C CYS A 178 24.06 7.96 0.37
N LEU A 179 23.21 7.30 1.17
CA LEU A 179 21.88 7.77 1.52
C LEU A 179 21.95 9.05 2.37
N SER A 180 22.90 9.15 3.31
CA SER A 180 23.15 10.37 4.09
C SER A 180 23.53 11.55 3.20
N THR A 181 24.42 11.32 2.24
CA THR A 181 24.85 12.33 1.26
C THR A 181 23.68 12.77 0.39
N TRP A 182 22.86 11.83 -0.08
CA TRP A 182 21.66 12.13 -0.87
C TRP A 182 20.67 12.96 -0.07
N LEU A 183 20.36 12.58 1.20
CA LEU A 183 19.45 13.32 2.07
C LEU A 183 19.91 14.76 2.33
N ARG A 184 21.22 15.01 2.52
CA ARG A 184 21.76 16.38 2.69
C ARG A 184 21.57 17.24 1.45
N ARG A 185 21.69 16.68 0.25
CA ARG A 185 21.62 17.41 -1.03
C ARG A 185 20.20 17.73 -1.48
N LEU A 186 19.20 17.05 -0.94
CA LEU A 186 17.80 17.34 -1.29
C LEU A 186 17.42 18.75 -0.87
N PRO A 187 16.73 19.53 -1.71
CA PRO A 187 16.15 20.80 -1.30
C PRO A 187 15.09 20.57 -0.22
N LYS A 188 15.06 21.44 0.80
CA LYS A 188 14.13 21.33 1.93
C LYS A 188 13.05 22.43 1.86
N PRO A 189 11.83 22.16 2.37
CA PRO A 189 11.33 20.84 2.81
C PRO A 189 11.14 19.86 1.65
N VAL A 190 11.31 18.55 1.92
CA VAL A 190 11.17 17.50 0.90
C VAL A 190 10.28 16.36 1.40
N ALA A 191 9.45 15.83 0.51
CA ALA A 191 8.67 14.63 0.75
C ALA A 191 9.36 13.40 0.15
N VAL A 192 9.70 12.43 0.99
CA VAL A 192 10.41 11.21 0.60
C VAL A 192 9.47 10.00 0.67
N PHE A 193 9.19 9.43 -0.49
CA PHE A 193 8.49 8.16 -0.61
C PHE A 193 9.49 7.01 -0.55
N CYS A 194 9.38 6.15 0.45
CA CYS A 194 10.19 4.95 0.61
C CYS A 194 9.45 3.74 0.07
N CYS A 195 10.18 2.82 -0.57
CA CYS A 195 9.55 1.67 -1.21
C CYS A 195 8.89 0.70 -0.22
N ASP A 196 9.32 0.68 1.05
CA ASP A 196 8.76 -0.06 2.17
C ASP A 196 9.06 0.63 3.50
N ASP A 197 8.51 0.10 4.61
CA ASP A 197 8.68 0.67 5.95
C ASP A 197 10.09 0.44 6.52
N PHE A 198 10.77 -0.63 6.12
CA PHE A 198 12.16 -0.84 6.48
C PHE A 198 13.03 0.30 5.94
N ARG A 199 12.88 0.64 4.67
CA ARG A 199 13.58 1.75 4.03
C ARG A 199 13.18 3.11 4.64
N ALA A 200 11.91 3.27 4.98
CA ALA A 200 11.43 4.47 5.67
C ALA A 200 12.07 4.65 7.06
N SER A 201 12.22 3.54 7.80
CA SER A 201 12.90 3.53 9.09
C SER A 201 14.39 3.90 8.97
N ASP A 202 15.08 3.41 7.94
CA ASP A 202 16.46 3.79 7.64
C ASP A 202 16.60 5.29 7.38
N VAL A 203 15.71 5.85 6.53
CA VAL A 203 15.69 7.29 6.25
C VAL A 203 15.44 8.09 7.52
N ALA A 204 14.47 7.69 8.36
CA ALA A 204 14.17 8.38 9.62
C ALA A 204 15.37 8.35 10.58
N ARG A 205 16.03 7.20 10.73
CA ARG A 205 17.23 7.02 11.55
C ARG A 205 18.39 7.92 11.08
N LEU A 206 18.57 8.03 9.76
CA LEU A 206 19.60 8.90 9.18
C LEU A 206 19.24 10.38 9.34
N CYS A 207 17.98 10.78 9.16
CA CYS A 207 17.54 12.16 9.42
C CYS A 207 17.89 12.58 10.86
N LYS A 208 17.61 11.72 11.87
CA LYS A 208 17.99 11.99 13.25
C LYS A 208 19.51 12.19 13.43
N ARG A 209 20.34 11.35 12.80
CA ARG A 209 21.82 11.49 12.82
C ARG A 209 22.29 12.78 12.14
N LEU A 210 21.62 13.20 11.09
CA LEU A 210 21.94 14.39 10.31
C LEU A 210 21.32 15.67 10.89
N ARG A 211 20.57 15.58 11.99
CA ARG A 211 19.81 16.67 12.61
C ARG A 211 18.80 17.32 11.64
N LEU A 212 18.23 16.52 10.76
CA LEU A 212 17.12 16.92 9.89
C LEU A 212 15.79 16.63 10.59
N GLY A 213 14.92 17.65 10.67
CA GLY A 213 13.59 17.53 11.25
C GLY A 213 12.69 16.61 10.42
N VAL A 214 12.00 15.68 11.07
CA VAL A 214 10.93 14.88 10.45
C VAL A 214 9.66 15.24 11.21
N PRO A 215 8.63 15.74 10.53
CA PRO A 215 8.43 15.85 9.08
C PRO A 215 8.89 17.17 8.44
N ASP A 216 9.38 18.18 9.19
CA ASP A 216 9.52 19.56 8.72
C ASP A 216 10.57 19.76 7.63
N ASP A 217 11.75 19.11 7.77
CA ASP A 217 12.75 19.11 6.69
C ASP A 217 12.49 17.97 5.71
N VAL A 218 12.12 16.78 6.23
CA VAL A 218 11.96 15.55 5.46
C VAL A 218 10.70 14.83 5.91
N ALA A 219 9.60 14.95 5.17
CA ALA A 219 8.43 14.11 5.37
C ALA A 219 8.69 12.71 4.79
N ILE A 220 8.31 11.65 5.53
CA ILE A 220 8.63 10.26 5.17
C ILE A 220 7.37 9.42 5.13
N LEU A 221 7.13 8.76 3.97
CA LEU A 221 6.03 7.82 3.77
C LEU A 221 6.58 6.45 3.38
N GLY A 222 6.23 5.42 4.15
CA GLY A 222 6.55 4.03 3.88
C GLY A 222 5.43 3.25 3.21
N VAL A 223 5.60 1.94 3.11
CA VAL A 223 4.61 0.96 2.65
C VAL A 223 4.74 -0.30 3.46
N ASP A 224 3.67 -1.02 3.64
CA ASP A 224 3.42 -2.31 4.29
C ASP A 224 2.69 -2.17 5.64
N ASN A 225 2.68 -0.98 6.23
CA ASN A 225 2.08 -0.68 7.53
C ASN A 225 2.57 -1.66 8.62
N ASP A 226 3.87 -1.96 8.58
CA ASP A 226 4.51 -2.85 9.56
C ASP A 226 4.60 -2.15 10.91
N PRO A 227 3.92 -2.68 11.96
CA PRO A 227 3.87 -2.03 13.26
C PRO A 227 5.25 -1.92 13.91
N VAL A 228 6.21 -2.83 13.63
CA VAL A 228 7.55 -2.77 14.19
C VAL A 228 8.27 -1.53 13.66
N TYR A 229 8.39 -1.37 12.35
CA TYR A 229 9.09 -0.21 11.78
C TYR A 229 8.33 1.09 12.03
N CYS A 230 6.99 1.07 11.88
CA CYS A 230 6.19 2.28 12.04
C CYS A 230 6.17 2.83 13.45
N MET A 231 6.10 1.96 14.46
CA MET A 231 5.94 2.39 15.87
C MET A 231 7.27 2.62 16.58
N PHE A 232 8.35 1.94 16.17
CA PHE A 232 9.69 2.10 16.76
C PHE A 232 10.51 3.23 16.12
N SER A 233 10.06 3.77 14.98
CA SER A 233 10.65 4.98 14.40
C SER A 233 10.26 6.23 15.18
N SER A 234 11.15 7.23 15.19
CA SER A 234 10.90 8.52 15.82
C SER A 234 11.19 9.65 14.80
N PRO A 235 10.11 10.38 14.40
CA PRO A 235 8.70 10.17 14.75
C PRO A 235 8.12 8.88 14.14
N ARG A 236 6.92 8.46 14.62
CA ARG A 236 6.18 7.29 14.06
C ARG A 236 5.89 7.47 12.59
N LEU A 237 6.11 6.41 11.79
CA LEU A 237 6.02 6.49 10.34
C LEU A 237 4.58 6.33 9.83
N SER A 238 4.18 7.26 8.96
CA SER A 238 3.03 7.10 8.07
C SER A 238 3.37 6.04 7.01
N SER A 239 2.42 5.19 6.70
CA SER A 239 2.65 4.08 5.78
C SER A 239 1.41 3.72 4.98
N ILE A 240 1.58 3.29 3.74
CA ILE A 240 0.52 2.77 2.89
C ILE A 240 0.28 1.30 3.25
N ASP A 241 -0.96 0.96 3.60
CA ASP A 241 -1.38 -0.43 3.82
C ASP A 241 -1.72 -1.10 2.48
N PRO A 242 -0.94 -2.10 2.02
CA PRO A 242 -1.16 -2.77 0.73
C PRO A 242 -2.33 -3.77 0.75
N ASP A 243 -3.02 -3.93 1.88
CA ASP A 243 -4.08 -4.90 2.14
C ASP A 243 -3.65 -6.36 1.89
N ALA A 244 -2.54 -6.75 2.50
CA ALA A 244 -2.02 -8.11 2.37
C ALA A 244 -3.00 -9.19 2.85
N LEU A 245 -3.89 -8.87 3.81
CA LEU A 245 -4.93 -9.78 4.27
C LEU A 245 -5.94 -10.08 3.16
N ALA A 246 -6.46 -9.06 2.48
CA ALA A 246 -7.36 -9.25 1.33
C ALA A 246 -6.66 -9.96 0.18
N LEU A 247 -5.37 -9.71 -0.02
CA LEU A 247 -4.56 -10.42 -1.02
C LEU A 247 -4.50 -11.92 -0.73
N GLY A 248 -4.21 -12.32 0.52
CA GLY A 248 -4.17 -13.72 0.95
C GLY A 248 -5.52 -14.42 0.81
N HIS A 249 -6.60 -13.76 1.23
CA HIS A 249 -7.96 -14.27 1.06
C HIS A 249 -8.30 -14.50 -0.41
N ALA A 250 -7.99 -13.56 -1.29
CA ALA A 250 -8.25 -13.68 -2.72
C ALA A 250 -7.38 -14.76 -3.40
N ALA A 251 -6.15 -14.99 -2.92
CA ALA A 251 -5.31 -16.08 -3.40
C ALA A 251 -5.92 -17.45 -3.05
N ALA A 252 -6.41 -17.60 -1.81
CA ALA A 252 -7.07 -18.78 -1.33
C ALA A 252 -8.38 -19.07 -2.08
N GLU A 253 -9.20 -18.04 -2.29
CA GLU A 253 -10.43 -18.13 -3.10
C GLU A 253 -10.12 -18.63 -4.52
N LEU A 254 -9.09 -18.07 -5.15
CA LEU A 254 -8.70 -18.43 -6.51
C LEU A 254 -8.22 -19.87 -6.61
N LEU A 255 -7.37 -20.31 -5.67
CA LEU A 255 -6.90 -21.70 -5.63
C LEU A 255 -8.06 -22.68 -5.36
N HIS A 256 -8.89 -22.39 -4.37
CA HIS A 256 -10.04 -23.26 -4.02
C HIS A 256 -11.00 -23.43 -5.20
N ARG A 257 -11.26 -22.37 -5.96
CA ARG A 257 -12.06 -22.45 -7.18
C ARG A 257 -11.42 -23.35 -8.23
N GLN A 258 -10.09 -23.30 -8.39
CA GLN A 258 -9.36 -24.18 -9.31
C GLN A 258 -9.41 -25.66 -8.86
N LEU A 259 -9.22 -25.94 -7.58
CA LEU A 259 -9.30 -27.30 -7.03
C LEU A 259 -10.71 -27.90 -7.12
N SER A 260 -11.75 -27.06 -7.01
CA SER A 260 -13.14 -27.51 -6.99
C SER A 260 -13.73 -27.73 -8.38
N SER A 261 -13.10 -27.24 -9.45
CA SER A 261 -13.58 -27.40 -10.81
C SER A 261 -12.94 -28.59 -11.52
N ARG A 262 -13.75 -29.30 -12.33
CA ARG A 262 -13.28 -30.41 -13.20
C ARG A 262 -12.74 -29.93 -14.55
N LYS A 263 -12.92 -28.64 -14.88
CA LYS A 263 -12.48 -28.08 -16.17
C LYS A 263 -11.08 -27.53 -16.05
N ALA A 264 -10.29 -27.64 -17.12
CA ALA A 264 -9.00 -26.97 -17.22
C ALA A 264 -9.18 -25.46 -17.01
N HIS A 265 -8.39 -24.87 -16.11
CA HIS A 265 -8.46 -23.46 -15.79
C HIS A 265 -7.53 -22.65 -16.67
N ARG A 266 -8.07 -21.59 -17.24
CA ARG A 266 -7.20 -20.53 -17.80
C ARG A 266 -6.58 -19.75 -16.64
N PRO A 267 -5.27 -19.49 -16.68
CA PRO A 267 -4.62 -18.64 -15.70
C PRO A 267 -5.29 -17.28 -15.58
N LEU A 268 -5.54 -16.82 -14.38
CA LEU A 268 -6.14 -15.53 -14.08
C LEU A 268 -5.10 -14.64 -13.38
N ALA A 269 -5.03 -13.37 -13.78
CA ALA A 269 -4.25 -12.35 -13.09
C ALA A 269 -5.21 -11.39 -12.38
N ARG A 270 -5.01 -11.22 -11.06
CA ARG A 270 -5.80 -10.28 -10.26
C ARG A 270 -4.87 -9.37 -9.47
N THR A 271 -5.19 -8.08 -9.44
CA THR A 271 -4.52 -7.07 -8.62
C THR A 271 -5.45 -6.60 -7.51
N ILE A 272 -4.89 -6.44 -6.31
CA ILE A 272 -5.61 -5.92 -5.13
C ILE A 272 -5.11 -4.51 -4.85
N PRO A 273 -5.99 -3.49 -4.82
CA PRO A 273 -5.60 -2.13 -4.52
C PRO A 273 -5.17 -1.99 -3.05
N PRO A 274 -4.33 -0.99 -2.71
CA PRO A 274 -3.99 -0.69 -1.33
C PRO A 274 -5.23 -0.22 -0.56
N LYS A 275 -5.26 -0.49 0.73
CA LYS A 275 -6.32 -0.08 1.64
C LYS A 275 -6.33 1.44 1.87
N GLY A 276 -5.16 2.07 1.84
CA GLY A 276 -4.97 3.50 2.01
C GLY A 276 -3.72 3.83 2.82
N ILE A 277 -3.60 5.09 3.23
CA ILE A 277 -2.51 5.55 4.08
C ILE A 277 -2.95 5.50 5.53
N VAL A 278 -2.12 4.90 6.39
CA VAL A 278 -2.23 5.02 7.83
C VAL A 278 -1.37 6.19 8.25
N MET A 279 -2.02 7.33 8.52
CA MET A 279 -1.36 8.57 8.90
C MET A 279 -0.71 8.47 10.26
N ARG A 280 0.50 9.02 10.39
CA ARG A 280 1.25 9.21 11.62
C ARG A 280 2.12 10.46 11.50
N ALA A 281 2.94 10.74 12.51
CA ALA A 281 3.67 11.99 12.60
C ALA A 281 4.72 12.25 11.48
N SER A 282 5.19 11.23 10.77
CA SER A 282 6.28 11.41 9.78
C SER A 282 5.89 12.11 8.48
N THR A 283 4.60 12.33 8.25
CA THR A 283 4.11 13.11 7.09
C THR A 283 3.20 14.26 7.51
N ASP A 284 3.04 14.50 8.81
CA ASP A 284 2.14 15.52 9.36
C ASP A 284 2.80 16.92 9.32
N SER A 285 3.06 17.40 8.11
CA SER A 285 3.66 18.72 7.85
C SER A 285 3.05 19.33 6.59
N TYR A 286 2.91 20.67 6.66
CA TYR A 286 2.42 21.50 5.57
C TYR A 286 3.39 22.66 5.36
N PRO A 287 4.30 22.57 4.38
CA PRO A 287 5.33 23.57 4.15
C PRO A 287 4.79 25.00 4.01
N GLY A 288 5.33 25.91 4.84
CA GLY A 288 4.90 27.32 4.86
C GLY A 288 3.60 27.60 5.61
N ALA A 289 3.02 26.58 6.28
CA ALA A 289 1.92 26.76 7.22
C ALA A 289 2.43 27.04 8.64
N PRO A 290 1.63 27.68 9.51
CA PRO A 290 1.95 27.78 10.92
C PRO A 290 1.77 26.42 11.62
N ASP A 291 2.45 26.22 12.78
CA ASP A 291 2.53 24.95 13.50
C ASP A 291 1.17 24.32 13.84
N TRP A 292 0.17 25.14 14.16
CA TRP A 292 -1.19 24.67 14.47
C TRP A 292 -1.94 24.12 13.23
N PHE A 293 -1.44 24.37 12.01
CA PHE A 293 -2.16 23.96 10.80
C PHE A 293 -2.19 22.45 10.59
N ALA A 294 -1.09 21.78 10.89
CA ALA A 294 -1.02 20.31 10.85
C ALA A 294 -2.01 19.68 11.84
N ASP A 295 -2.11 20.22 13.06
CA ASP A 295 -3.09 19.79 14.06
C ASP A 295 -4.53 20.00 13.58
N ALA A 296 -4.84 21.14 12.94
CA ALA A 296 -6.15 21.39 12.33
C ALA A 296 -6.49 20.33 11.26
N MET A 297 -5.54 19.97 10.42
CA MET A 297 -5.73 18.98 9.36
C MET A 297 -5.91 17.58 9.93
N SER A 298 -5.08 17.18 10.92
CA SER A 298 -5.22 15.93 11.64
C SER A 298 -6.59 15.83 12.34
N TYR A 299 -7.05 16.91 12.95
CA TYR A 299 -8.38 16.97 13.55
C TYR A 299 -9.50 16.76 12.51
N ILE A 300 -9.39 17.41 11.34
CA ILE A 300 -10.36 17.21 10.25
C ILE A 300 -10.39 15.75 9.80
N GLU A 301 -9.25 15.12 9.59
CA GLU A 301 -9.15 13.73 9.10
C GLU A 301 -9.71 12.72 10.11
N ASN A 302 -9.45 12.92 11.39
CA ASN A 302 -9.91 12.01 12.45
C ASN A 302 -11.40 12.15 12.74
N GLU A 303 -11.94 13.36 12.66
CA GLU A 303 -13.31 13.68 13.12
C GLU A 303 -14.34 13.75 11.98
N ILE A 304 -13.98 13.40 10.75
CA ILE A 304 -14.93 13.49 9.60
C ILE A 304 -16.23 12.70 9.81
N ARG A 305 -16.18 11.62 10.61
CA ARG A 305 -17.32 10.74 10.88
C ARG A 305 -18.37 11.38 11.80
N THR A 306 -17.96 12.33 12.63
CA THR A 306 -18.81 12.94 13.66
C THR A 306 -19.74 14.02 13.14
N GLY A 307 -19.74 14.27 11.83
CA GLY A 307 -20.50 15.38 11.26
C GLY A 307 -19.81 16.74 11.40
N LEU A 308 -18.50 16.75 11.58
CA LEU A 308 -17.61 17.89 11.76
C LEU A 308 -17.99 19.10 10.90
N SER A 309 -18.02 20.29 11.52
CA SER A 309 -18.21 21.58 10.86
C SER A 309 -16.96 22.45 10.92
N ALA A 310 -16.88 23.50 10.08
CA ALA A 310 -15.79 24.46 10.15
C ALA A 310 -15.67 25.13 11.53
N SER A 311 -16.80 25.34 12.21
CA SER A 311 -16.81 25.95 13.55
C SER A 311 -16.12 25.06 14.59
N ASP A 312 -16.19 23.75 14.44
CA ASP A 312 -15.50 22.81 15.34
C ASP A 312 -14.00 22.89 15.16
N VAL A 313 -13.53 23.04 13.92
CA VAL A 313 -12.10 23.26 13.60
C VAL A 313 -11.61 24.57 14.21
N PHE A 314 -12.36 25.68 14.08
CA PHE A 314 -11.98 26.96 14.67
C PHE A 314 -11.85 26.87 16.20
N ARG A 315 -12.78 26.16 16.84
CA ARG A 315 -12.76 25.93 18.30
C ARG A 315 -11.58 25.05 18.71
N HIS A 316 -11.29 23.99 17.93
CA HIS A 316 -10.20 23.07 18.22
C HIS A 316 -8.85 23.79 18.23
N VAL A 317 -8.54 24.56 17.18
CA VAL A 317 -7.25 25.24 17.08
C VAL A 317 -7.13 26.52 17.94
N GLY A 318 -8.23 27.01 18.50
CA GLY A 318 -8.24 28.16 19.42
C GLY A 318 -7.96 29.51 18.77
N TYR A 319 -8.06 29.62 17.44
CA TYR A 319 -7.84 30.86 16.71
C TYR A 319 -9.13 31.42 16.09
N SER A 320 -9.12 32.73 15.79
CA SER A 320 -10.29 33.39 15.18
C SER A 320 -10.58 32.81 13.79
N ARG A 321 -11.88 32.72 13.44
CA ARG A 321 -12.35 32.28 12.13
C ARG A 321 -11.60 32.97 10.98
N THR A 322 -11.43 34.30 11.07
CA THR A 322 -10.75 35.09 10.03
C THR A 322 -9.30 34.66 9.81
N LEU A 323 -8.58 34.37 10.90
CA LEU A 323 -7.19 33.90 10.81
C LEU A 323 -7.13 32.51 10.20
N VAL A 324 -7.93 31.57 10.70
CA VAL A 324 -7.95 30.19 10.23
C VAL A 324 -8.33 30.13 8.74
N GLU A 325 -9.40 30.79 8.33
CA GLU A 325 -9.83 30.85 6.93
C GLU A 325 -8.75 31.48 6.01
N ARG A 326 -8.08 32.54 6.48
CA ARG A 326 -6.97 33.17 5.74
C ARG A 326 -5.80 32.19 5.54
N VAL A 327 -5.42 31.43 6.57
CA VAL A 327 -4.34 30.46 6.48
C VAL A 327 -4.74 29.29 5.57
N PHE A 328 -5.94 28.73 5.71
CA PHE A 328 -6.42 27.67 4.84
C PHE A 328 -6.43 28.11 3.36
N ARG A 329 -6.90 29.32 3.06
CA ARG A 329 -6.85 29.86 1.69
C ARG A 329 -5.42 30.07 1.20
N LYS A 330 -4.51 30.53 2.06
CA LYS A 330 -3.10 30.71 1.70
C LYS A 330 -2.41 29.39 1.45
N VAL A 331 -2.62 28.39 2.33
CA VAL A 331 -1.93 27.09 2.28
C VAL A 331 -2.57 26.16 1.28
N LEU A 332 -3.90 26.00 1.28
CA LEU A 332 -4.62 25.03 0.45
C LEU A 332 -5.35 25.65 -0.76
N GLY A 333 -5.50 26.97 -0.80
CA GLY A 333 -6.33 27.65 -1.79
C GLY A 333 -7.83 27.46 -1.57
N LYS A 334 -8.25 27.00 -0.38
CA LYS A 334 -9.61 26.56 -0.03
C LYS A 334 -10.03 27.11 1.32
N THR A 335 -11.35 27.13 1.55
CA THR A 335 -11.94 27.34 2.88
C THR A 335 -11.85 26.07 3.72
N VAL A 336 -11.98 26.19 5.04
CA VAL A 336 -12.09 25.04 5.96
C VAL A 336 -13.24 24.11 5.56
N GLN A 337 -14.39 24.67 5.17
CA GLN A 337 -15.56 23.89 4.76
C GLN A 337 -15.32 23.09 3.47
N GLU A 338 -14.60 23.68 2.52
CA GLU A 338 -14.23 23.00 1.27
C GLU A 338 -13.25 21.86 1.53
N GLU A 339 -12.27 22.07 2.43
CA GLU A 339 -11.34 21.01 2.80
C GLU A 339 -12.03 19.85 3.52
N ILE A 340 -12.93 20.12 4.48
CA ILE A 340 -13.74 19.08 5.13
C ILE A 340 -14.51 18.27 4.07
N ALA A 341 -15.12 18.93 3.10
CA ALA A 341 -15.87 18.26 2.03
C ALA A 341 -14.95 17.38 1.18
N GLU A 342 -13.73 17.83 0.86
CA GLU A 342 -12.76 17.08 0.06
C GLU A 342 -12.22 15.88 0.81
N VAL A 343 -11.90 16.01 2.10
CA VAL A 343 -11.47 14.89 2.97
C VAL A 343 -12.56 13.81 3.02
N ARG A 344 -13.83 14.21 3.18
CA ARG A 344 -14.97 13.29 3.14
C ARG A 344 -15.09 12.53 1.82
N ILE A 345 -14.94 13.22 0.69
CA ILE A 345 -14.99 12.60 -0.63
C ILE A 345 -13.80 11.66 -0.84
N ARG A 346 -12.60 12.01 -0.35
CA ARG A 346 -11.41 11.17 -0.39
C ARG A 346 -11.62 9.87 0.38
N ALA A 347 -12.14 9.96 1.59
CA ALA A 347 -12.49 8.80 2.42
C ALA A 347 -13.58 7.93 1.75
N ALA A 348 -14.60 8.54 1.17
CA ALA A 348 -15.66 7.83 0.45
C ALA A 348 -15.13 7.07 -0.78
N LYS A 349 -14.25 7.68 -1.57
CA LYS A 349 -13.58 7.01 -2.70
C LYS A 349 -12.82 5.78 -2.23
N GLN A 350 -12.09 5.89 -1.13
CA GLN A 350 -11.35 4.77 -0.55
C GLN A 350 -12.29 3.65 -0.13
N LEU A 351 -13.33 3.92 0.67
CA LEU A 351 -14.30 2.91 1.11
C LEU A 351 -15.02 2.24 -0.07
N LEU A 352 -15.39 3.01 -1.10
CA LEU A 352 -16.02 2.47 -2.31
C LEU A 352 -15.13 1.50 -3.07
N ARG A 353 -13.81 1.71 -3.07
CA ARG A 353 -12.83 0.86 -3.77
C ARG A 353 -12.40 -0.35 -2.98
N THR A 354 -12.35 -0.24 -1.64
CA THR A 354 -11.73 -1.25 -0.77
C THR A 354 -12.73 -2.11 0.00
N THR A 355 -14.02 -1.75 0.01
CA THR A 355 -15.04 -2.46 0.79
C THR A 355 -16.30 -2.76 -0.03
N ALA A 356 -17.03 -3.79 0.40
CA ALA A 356 -18.40 -4.07 -0.06
C ALA A 356 -19.47 -3.31 0.73
N MET A 357 -19.07 -2.38 1.61
CA MET A 357 -19.97 -1.63 2.50
C MET A 357 -21.10 -0.96 1.71
N PRO A 358 -22.36 -1.03 2.15
CA PRO A 358 -23.47 -0.33 1.52
C PRO A 358 -23.21 1.17 1.37
N ILE A 359 -23.70 1.77 0.29
CA ILE A 359 -23.47 3.20 0.00
C ILE A 359 -24.04 4.08 1.11
N LYS A 360 -25.14 3.66 1.74
CA LYS A 360 -25.74 4.34 2.89
C LYS A 360 -24.77 4.41 4.07
N ASP A 361 -24.10 3.30 4.35
CA ASP A 361 -23.15 3.20 5.46
C ASP A 361 -21.86 3.99 5.16
N ILE A 362 -21.40 3.99 3.89
CA ILE A 362 -20.30 4.86 3.47
C ILE A 362 -20.65 6.33 3.65
N ALA A 363 -21.87 6.73 3.33
CA ALA A 363 -22.30 8.12 3.57
C ALA A 363 -22.21 8.47 5.06
N ALA A 364 -22.71 7.61 5.95
CA ALA A 364 -22.63 7.79 7.39
C ALA A 364 -21.16 7.81 7.89
N GLU A 365 -20.35 6.83 7.49
CA GLU A 365 -18.93 6.72 7.85
C GLU A 365 -18.07 7.90 7.36
N THR A 366 -18.54 8.64 6.38
CA THR A 366 -17.89 9.84 5.88
C THR A 366 -18.56 11.15 6.32
N GLY A 367 -19.41 11.08 7.36
CA GLY A 367 -20.01 12.22 8.04
C GLY A 367 -21.15 12.91 7.28
N TYR A 368 -21.80 12.20 6.35
CA TYR A 368 -23.00 12.70 5.67
C TYR A 368 -24.27 12.17 6.36
N ARG A 369 -25.19 13.06 6.70
CA ARG A 369 -26.48 12.72 7.34
C ARG A 369 -27.52 12.17 6.37
N SER A 370 -27.38 12.42 5.06
CA SER A 370 -28.33 12.00 4.02
C SER A 370 -27.57 11.38 2.85
N ILE A 371 -28.05 10.22 2.40
CA ILE A 371 -27.49 9.50 1.25
C ILE A 371 -27.69 10.30 -0.07
N GLU A 372 -28.80 11.03 -0.16
CA GLU A 372 -29.12 11.85 -1.34
C GLU A 372 -28.14 13.02 -1.45
N TYR A 373 -27.86 13.69 -0.32
CA TYR A 373 -26.89 14.78 -0.25
C TYR A 373 -25.47 14.27 -0.55
N PHE A 374 -25.11 13.13 0.04
CA PHE A 374 -23.83 12.44 -0.25
C PHE A 374 -23.68 12.15 -1.74
N THR A 375 -24.68 11.48 -2.35
CA THR A 375 -24.65 11.07 -3.76
C THR A 375 -24.48 12.27 -4.68
N ARG A 376 -25.21 13.37 -4.40
CA ARG A 376 -25.11 14.62 -5.16
C ARG A 376 -23.71 15.24 -5.04
N LYS A 377 -23.17 15.36 -3.81
CA LYS A 377 -21.84 15.92 -3.55
C LYS A 377 -20.74 15.09 -4.16
N PHE A 378 -20.84 13.75 -4.01
CA PHE A 378 -19.87 12.83 -4.59
C PHE A 378 -19.87 12.90 -6.14
N LYS A 379 -21.05 12.90 -6.77
CA LYS A 379 -21.16 13.05 -8.23
C LYS A 379 -20.60 14.38 -8.71
N ALA A 380 -20.86 15.48 -8.00
CA ALA A 380 -20.32 16.80 -8.35
C ALA A 380 -18.77 16.83 -8.27
N ALA A 381 -18.19 16.15 -7.28
CA ALA A 381 -16.73 16.12 -7.09
C ALA A 381 -16.00 15.10 -7.97
N VAL A 382 -16.67 14.02 -8.39
CA VAL A 382 -16.02 12.86 -9.04
C VAL A 382 -16.50 12.66 -10.49
N GLY A 383 -17.60 13.31 -10.88
CA GLY A 383 -18.23 13.15 -12.19
C GLY A 383 -19.22 12.00 -12.27
N HIS A 384 -19.12 11.00 -11.39
CA HIS A 384 -19.96 9.80 -11.40
C HIS A 384 -20.62 9.56 -10.02
N PRO A 385 -21.83 8.97 -9.97
CA PRO A 385 -22.44 8.54 -8.71
C PRO A 385 -21.58 7.49 -7.98
N PRO A 386 -21.67 7.38 -6.64
CA PRO A 386 -20.90 6.41 -5.86
C PRO A 386 -21.02 4.96 -6.35
N ALA A 387 -22.25 4.52 -6.74
CA ALA A 387 -22.46 3.18 -7.26
C ALA A 387 -21.71 2.92 -8.57
N ALA A 388 -21.72 3.87 -9.52
CA ALA A 388 -20.98 3.77 -10.77
C ALA A 388 -19.46 3.80 -10.51
N TYR A 389 -18.99 4.67 -9.60
CA TYR A 389 -17.59 4.73 -9.23
C TYR A 389 -17.07 3.41 -8.63
N ARG A 390 -17.87 2.73 -7.81
CA ARG A 390 -17.54 1.38 -7.29
C ARG A 390 -17.32 0.38 -8.42
N LEU A 391 -18.14 0.41 -9.47
CA LEU A 391 -18.03 -0.51 -10.61
C LEU A 391 -16.79 -0.25 -11.49
N THR A 392 -16.30 0.98 -11.57
CA THR A 392 -15.08 1.31 -12.32
C THR A 392 -13.81 0.75 -11.67
N GLY A 393 -13.85 0.46 -10.36
CA GLY A 393 -12.75 -0.16 -9.60
C GLY A 393 -12.85 -1.69 -9.48
N THR A 394 -13.97 -2.30 -9.89
CA THR A 394 -14.18 -3.76 -9.82
C THR A 394 -13.97 -4.34 -11.22
N PRO A 395 -13.18 -5.41 -11.40
CA PRO A 395 -13.12 -6.10 -12.67
C PRO A 395 -14.54 -6.59 -13.05
N PRO A 396 -14.90 -6.59 -14.36
CA PRO A 396 -16.26 -6.91 -14.79
C PRO A 396 -16.67 -8.28 -14.24
N ARG A 397 -17.78 -8.30 -13.52
CA ARG A 397 -18.47 -9.56 -13.19
C ARG A 397 -18.78 -10.21 -14.54
N SER A 398 -18.24 -11.40 -14.77
CA SER A 398 -18.68 -12.24 -15.88
C SER A 398 -20.20 -12.36 -15.79
N ARG A 399 -20.92 -11.85 -16.79
CA ARG A 399 -22.34 -12.15 -16.96
C ARG A 399 -22.45 -13.66 -17.01
N SER A 400 -23.11 -14.25 -16.03
CA SER A 400 -23.68 -15.58 -16.15
C SER A 400 -24.75 -15.46 -17.22
N GLU A 401 -24.47 -15.96 -18.40
CA GLU A 401 -25.49 -16.26 -19.38
C GLU A 401 -26.41 -17.33 -18.80
N SER A 402 -27.69 -17.01 -18.79
CA SER A 402 -28.83 -17.84 -18.46
C SER A 402 -28.86 -19.09 -19.35
#